data_14f3a01314ffc7cd58843caf32b4ac38
#
_entry.id   14f3a01314ffc7cd58843caf32b4ac38
#
_cell.length_a   1.000
_cell.length_b   1.000
_cell.length_c   1.000
_cell.angle_alpha   90.00
_cell.angle_beta   90.00
_cell.angle_gamma   90.00
#
_symmetry.space_group_name_H-M   'P 1'
#
loop_
_entity.id
_entity.type
_entity.pdbx_description
1 polymer ?
#
loop_
_entity_poly.entity_id
_entity_poly.type
_entity_poly.pdbx_seq_one_letter_code
_entity_poly.pdbx_strand_id
1 'polypeptide(L)'
;MSEPKKTESFAGNVMKYSIATYLGFGISGAALIIKGVLPAESYAVPASFMAYTMSLMNVGKLGLDQSLLRFYHEPPAGSTGRSMFAACTRLSVLVMLLVGGIGSIFFAKPLAAAFGLGANGAGLVPFLFLNAALYMLVRYLNVLLRLENNVRAYTTETLWMQACLNLIYLLPGFVTQDARAFVLGAVCSFAGVAVFYWRRASKGQTKEAPVRGLRPYAHIYRAALPYGIVLAPAAILIPLYRAICLSFLGNYAPAAEQGSFDFAYTLAQLVTTIQAGFSTYWGPYVYAHYRTEQERIGRIHDLLNLLIFGFFCLLVMFEDIIFIIFPAKSACLPYFPLMMLAVVFSILCEGTVYGNTIARKPFQDTIGTAVGVAANIAVCAVLVPRFGVMGAAVGLVAANATMFLYRTVTGQYYYRTIPSFSRTLCGFLLAVGVAVIGVVFAHNFIIKFVLTAAILFIYCNIYRAQLYKLWQIFMGFVRRYLLHSQA
;
A
#
# COMPACT_ATOMS: atom_id res chain seq x y z
N MET A 1 47.18 5.78 -5.26
CA MET A 1 46.36 4.64 -5.67
C MET A 1 45.43 4.34 -4.53
N SER A 2 44.18 4.81 -4.61
CA SER A 2 43.15 4.53 -3.61
C SER A 2 42.56 3.15 -3.93
N GLU A 3 42.53 2.25 -2.95
CA GLU A 3 41.88 0.94 -3.03
C GLU A 3 40.48 1.08 -3.55
N PRO A 4 40.04 0.19 -4.47
CA PRO A 4 38.64 0.18 -4.94
C PRO A 4 37.75 -0.20 -3.75
N LYS A 5 36.84 0.71 -3.34
CA LYS A 5 35.75 0.41 -2.42
C LYS A 5 35.11 -0.89 -2.85
N LYS A 6 35.11 -1.92 -1.98
CA LYS A 6 34.39 -3.18 -2.18
C LYS A 6 32.99 -2.83 -2.66
N THR A 7 32.68 -3.19 -3.90
CA THR A 7 31.33 -3.14 -4.44
C THR A 7 30.48 -4.05 -3.55
N GLU A 8 29.74 -3.43 -2.63
CA GLU A 8 28.77 -4.17 -1.82
C GLU A 8 27.85 -4.88 -2.81
N SER A 9 27.74 -6.19 -2.66
CA SER A 9 26.92 -7.03 -3.52
C SER A 9 25.51 -6.44 -3.58
N PHE A 10 24.94 -6.29 -4.78
CA PHE A 10 23.58 -5.82 -5.03
C PHE A 10 22.57 -6.53 -4.11
N ALA A 11 22.72 -7.85 -3.90
CA ALA A 11 21.93 -8.65 -2.97
C ALA A 11 22.07 -8.16 -1.51
N GLY A 12 23.26 -7.73 -1.08
CA GLY A 12 23.47 -7.21 0.28
C GLY A 12 22.76 -5.88 0.52
N ASN A 13 22.73 -4.99 -0.48
CA ASN A 13 22.01 -3.72 -0.37
C ASN A 13 20.49 -3.90 -0.41
N VAL A 14 19.98 -4.77 -1.28
CA VAL A 14 18.55 -5.13 -1.31
C VAL A 14 18.12 -5.69 0.03
N MET A 15 18.90 -6.60 0.62
CA MET A 15 18.57 -7.22 1.91
C MET A 15 18.57 -6.19 3.05
N LYS A 16 19.51 -5.23 3.09
CA LYS A 16 19.54 -4.17 4.10
C LYS A 16 18.28 -3.29 4.10
N TYR A 17 17.74 -2.94 2.93
CA TYR A 17 16.51 -2.14 2.81
C TYR A 17 15.25 -2.98 3.01
N SER A 18 15.27 -4.27 2.63
CA SER A 18 14.14 -5.18 2.81
C SER A 18 13.89 -5.57 4.27
N ILE A 19 14.92 -5.55 5.14
CA ILE A 19 14.77 -5.79 6.58
C ILE A 19 13.73 -4.85 7.21
N ALA A 20 13.75 -3.55 6.86
CA ALA A 20 12.76 -2.60 7.36
C ALA A 20 11.32 -3.00 6.98
N THR A 21 11.13 -3.52 5.78
CA THR A 21 9.83 -3.98 5.28
C THR A 21 9.34 -5.22 6.06
N TYR A 22 10.21 -6.20 6.28
CA TYR A 22 9.84 -7.41 7.02
C TYR A 22 9.62 -7.16 8.52
N LEU A 23 10.40 -6.28 9.14
CA LEU A 23 10.14 -5.86 10.51
C LEU A 23 8.83 -5.06 10.63
N GLY A 24 8.51 -4.25 9.60
CA GLY A 24 7.22 -3.58 9.48
C GLY A 24 6.02 -4.54 9.42
N PHE A 25 6.22 -5.74 8.84
CA PHE A 25 5.22 -6.82 8.89
C PHE A 25 4.90 -7.25 10.32
N GLY A 26 5.92 -7.40 11.18
CA GLY A 26 5.71 -7.72 12.60
C GLY A 26 4.89 -6.63 13.33
N ILE A 27 5.14 -5.35 13.03
CA ILE A 27 4.36 -4.22 13.58
C ILE A 27 2.90 -4.27 13.11
N SER A 28 2.67 -4.56 11.83
CA SER A 28 1.32 -4.70 11.29
C SER A 28 0.58 -5.91 11.87
N GLY A 29 1.29 -7.02 12.12
CA GLY A 29 0.75 -8.19 12.81
C GLY A 29 0.34 -7.88 14.26
N ALA A 30 1.18 -7.16 15.02
CA ALA A 30 0.85 -6.71 16.36
C ALA A 30 -0.38 -5.79 16.37
N ALA A 31 -0.48 -4.87 15.41
CA ALA A 31 -1.64 -4.00 15.24
C ALA A 31 -2.92 -4.79 14.94
N LEU A 32 -2.82 -5.86 14.15
CA LEU A 32 -3.94 -6.74 13.84
C LEU A 32 -4.44 -7.46 15.10
N ILE A 33 -3.54 -7.93 15.97
CA ILE A 33 -3.91 -8.56 17.24
C ILE A 33 -4.70 -7.57 18.10
N ILE A 34 -4.22 -6.32 18.25
CA ILE A 34 -4.93 -5.28 19.02
C ILE A 34 -6.31 -5.01 18.41
N LYS A 35 -6.41 -4.82 17.09
CA LYS A 35 -7.71 -4.64 16.40
C LYS A 35 -8.63 -5.85 16.54
N GLY A 36 -8.06 -7.05 16.65
CA GLY A 36 -8.82 -8.28 16.88
C GLY A 36 -9.54 -8.32 18.22
N VAL A 37 -8.89 -7.77 19.26
CA VAL A 37 -9.43 -7.71 20.62
C VAL A 37 -10.35 -6.50 20.83
N LEU A 38 -10.07 -5.35 20.18
CA LEU A 38 -10.89 -4.14 20.31
C LEU A 38 -12.30 -4.34 19.71
N PRO A 39 -13.35 -3.77 20.35
CA PRO A 39 -14.66 -3.66 19.72
C PRO A 39 -14.56 -2.90 18.39
N ALA A 40 -15.22 -3.40 17.34
CA ALA A 40 -15.13 -2.80 16.00
C ALA A 40 -15.62 -1.33 15.98
N GLU A 41 -16.60 -1.00 16.80
CA GLU A 41 -17.15 0.35 16.93
C GLU A 41 -16.12 1.38 17.42
N SER A 42 -15.23 0.96 18.33
CA SER A 42 -14.25 1.86 18.96
C SER A 42 -13.23 2.44 17.98
N TYR A 43 -12.87 1.71 16.93
CA TYR A 43 -11.88 2.17 15.96
C TYR A 43 -12.43 2.45 14.55
N ALA A 44 -13.75 2.45 14.38
CA ALA A 44 -14.40 2.78 13.10
C ALA A 44 -14.00 4.16 12.57
N VAL A 45 -14.19 5.21 13.40
CA VAL A 45 -13.79 6.59 13.09
C VAL A 45 -12.26 6.72 12.94
N PRO A 46 -11.42 6.19 13.85
CA PRO A 46 -9.97 6.13 13.67
C PRO A 46 -9.51 5.46 12.39
N ALA A 47 -10.20 4.42 11.92
CA ALA A 47 -9.89 3.75 10.65
C ALA A 47 -10.05 4.70 9.45
N SER A 48 -11.17 5.42 9.38
CA SER A 48 -11.40 6.46 8.38
C SER A 48 -10.38 7.59 8.50
N PHE A 49 -10.13 8.07 9.71
CA PHE A 49 -9.14 9.12 9.99
C PHE A 49 -7.76 8.74 9.44
N MET A 50 -7.27 7.52 9.70
CA MET A 50 -5.97 7.07 9.22
C MET A 50 -5.96 6.84 7.70
N ALA A 51 -7.04 6.32 7.11
CA ALA A 51 -7.15 6.13 5.67
C ALA A 51 -7.08 7.47 4.93
N TYR A 52 -7.81 8.48 5.40
CA TYR A 52 -7.77 9.81 4.81
C TYR A 52 -6.48 10.58 5.14
N THR A 53 -5.85 10.35 6.29
CA THR A 53 -4.49 10.83 6.57
C THR A 53 -3.53 10.40 5.45
N MET A 54 -3.54 9.12 5.06
CA MET A 54 -2.69 8.60 3.98
C MET A 54 -3.05 9.21 2.62
N SER A 55 -4.33 9.33 2.32
CA SER A 55 -4.81 9.89 1.06
C SER A 55 -4.45 11.37 0.92
N LEU A 56 -4.74 12.16 1.94
CA LEU A 56 -4.43 13.60 1.98
C LEU A 56 -2.92 13.86 1.93
N MET A 57 -2.11 13.06 2.63
CA MET A 57 -0.66 13.14 2.55
C MET A 57 -0.18 12.97 1.09
N ASN A 58 -0.73 12.02 0.35
CA ASN A 58 -0.35 11.82 -1.05
C ASN A 58 -0.81 12.98 -1.95
N VAL A 59 -2.01 13.53 -1.70
CA VAL A 59 -2.49 14.74 -2.40
C VAL A 59 -1.58 15.93 -2.11
N GLY A 60 -1.28 16.19 -0.83
CA GLY A 60 -0.49 17.35 -0.40
C GLY A 60 0.95 17.35 -0.88
N LYS A 61 1.54 16.18 -1.14
CA LYS A 61 2.88 16.10 -1.73
C LYS A 61 2.96 16.65 -3.15
N LEU A 62 1.87 16.68 -3.90
CA LEU A 62 1.84 17.13 -5.29
C LEU A 62 2.90 16.45 -6.18
N GLY A 63 3.32 15.22 -5.84
CA GLY A 63 4.41 14.50 -6.50
C GLY A 63 5.81 15.08 -6.28
N LEU A 64 5.97 16.07 -5.41
CA LEU A 64 7.25 16.70 -5.13
C LEU A 64 8.24 15.75 -4.42
N ASP A 65 7.77 14.67 -3.81
CA ASP A 65 8.62 13.58 -3.33
C ASP A 65 9.35 12.85 -4.48
N GLN A 66 8.68 12.67 -5.62
CA GLN A 66 9.30 12.11 -6.83
C GLN A 66 10.29 13.10 -7.47
N SER A 67 9.93 14.38 -7.46
CA SER A 67 10.84 15.44 -7.91
C SER A 67 12.09 15.50 -7.02
N LEU A 68 11.95 15.37 -5.72
CA LEU A 68 13.07 15.31 -4.78
C LEU A 68 13.99 14.12 -5.08
N LEU A 69 13.43 12.93 -5.31
CA LEU A 69 14.20 11.74 -5.67
C LEU A 69 14.99 11.94 -6.98
N ARG A 70 14.39 12.59 -7.98
CA ARG A 70 15.02 12.81 -9.28
C ARG A 70 16.13 13.86 -9.24
N PHE A 71 15.87 15.00 -8.56
CA PHE A 71 16.72 16.18 -8.65
C PHE A 71 17.67 16.36 -7.43
N TYR A 72 17.67 15.46 -6.46
CA TYR A 72 18.50 15.61 -5.24
C TYR A 72 20.00 15.64 -5.55
N HIS A 73 20.47 14.74 -6.44
CA HIS A 73 21.87 14.65 -6.82
C HIS A 73 22.23 15.54 -8.02
N GLU A 74 21.24 15.99 -8.79
CA GLU A 74 21.37 16.89 -9.93
C GLU A 74 20.41 18.07 -9.78
N PRO A 75 20.59 18.93 -8.76
CA PRO A 75 19.65 20.02 -8.49
C PRO A 75 19.74 21.11 -9.56
N PRO A 76 18.67 21.91 -9.75
CA PRO A 76 18.70 23.08 -10.61
C PRO A 76 19.86 24.02 -10.28
N ALA A 77 20.37 24.75 -11.27
CA ALA A 77 21.51 25.66 -11.12
C ALA A 77 21.30 26.62 -9.93
N GLY A 78 22.33 26.78 -9.11
CA GLY A 78 22.28 27.61 -7.90
C GLY A 78 21.54 27.01 -6.71
N SER A 79 21.23 25.71 -6.74
CA SER A 79 20.61 24.99 -5.61
C SER A 79 21.41 23.74 -5.20
N THR A 80 21.10 23.24 -4.02
CA THR A 80 21.67 22.00 -3.46
C THR A 80 20.58 20.96 -3.25
N GLY A 81 20.92 19.68 -3.11
CA GLY A 81 19.95 18.63 -2.79
C GLY A 81 19.15 18.92 -1.51
N ARG A 82 19.79 19.53 -0.52
CA ARG A 82 19.13 19.96 0.72
C ARG A 82 18.22 21.16 0.55
N SER A 83 18.55 22.11 -0.32
CA SER A 83 17.63 23.20 -0.67
C SER A 83 16.40 22.69 -1.44
N MET A 84 16.58 21.65 -2.29
CA MET A 84 15.47 20.89 -2.90
C MET A 84 14.55 20.26 -1.84
N PHE A 85 15.14 19.55 -0.86
CA PHE A 85 14.38 18.97 0.25
C PHE A 85 13.57 20.05 1.01
N ALA A 86 14.25 21.16 1.39
CA ALA A 86 13.61 22.25 2.11
C ALA A 86 12.47 22.90 1.30
N ALA A 87 12.68 23.12 0.00
CA ALA A 87 11.68 23.67 -0.90
C ALA A 87 10.45 22.76 -1.02
N CYS A 88 10.66 21.49 -1.41
CA CYS A 88 9.58 20.52 -1.58
C CYS A 88 8.76 20.31 -0.29
N THR A 89 9.44 20.16 0.83
CA THR A 89 8.78 19.96 2.13
C THR A 89 7.97 21.18 2.54
N ARG A 90 8.54 22.39 2.44
CA ARG A 90 7.84 23.63 2.82
C ARG A 90 6.59 23.88 1.99
N LEU A 91 6.69 23.74 0.67
CA LEU A 91 5.53 23.94 -0.20
C LEU A 91 4.42 22.97 0.11
N SER A 92 4.74 21.67 0.21
CA SER A 92 3.77 20.62 0.49
C SER A 92 3.09 20.79 1.85
N VAL A 93 3.86 21.07 2.91
CA VAL A 93 3.31 21.29 4.26
C VAL A 93 2.46 22.57 4.29
N LEU A 94 2.91 23.66 3.67
CA LEU A 94 2.16 24.89 3.62
C LEU A 94 0.82 24.72 2.89
N VAL A 95 0.83 24.10 1.72
CA VAL A 95 -0.40 23.79 0.96
C VAL A 95 -1.37 22.96 1.80
N MET A 96 -0.86 21.89 2.46
CA MET A 96 -1.71 21.06 3.31
C MET A 96 -2.32 21.83 4.47
N LEU A 97 -1.55 22.66 5.16
CA LEU A 97 -2.04 23.46 6.28
C LEU A 97 -3.01 24.56 5.84
N LEU A 98 -2.77 25.19 4.69
CA LEU A 98 -3.69 26.22 4.13
C LEU A 98 -5.02 25.59 3.71
N VAL A 99 -4.97 24.51 2.91
CA VAL A 99 -6.18 23.79 2.47
C VAL A 99 -6.92 23.23 3.66
N GLY A 100 -6.19 22.62 4.62
CA GLY A 100 -6.74 22.09 5.85
C GLY A 100 -7.35 23.16 6.75
N GLY A 101 -6.70 24.33 6.87
CA GLY A 101 -7.22 25.46 7.64
C GLY A 101 -8.53 25.99 7.04
N ILE A 102 -8.54 26.29 5.73
CA ILE A 102 -9.74 26.73 5.01
C ILE A 102 -10.85 25.67 5.12
N GLY A 103 -10.52 24.39 4.84
CA GLY A 103 -11.46 23.29 4.92
C GLY A 103 -12.06 23.10 6.32
N SER A 104 -11.24 23.24 7.36
CA SER A 104 -11.69 23.11 8.76
C SER A 104 -12.56 24.27 9.23
N ILE A 105 -12.31 25.48 8.74
CA ILE A 105 -13.10 26.66 9.16
C ILE A 105 -14.46 26.71 8.43
N PHE A 106 -14.46 26.50 7.12
CA PHE A 106 -15.65 26.70 6.29
C PHE A 106 -16.44 25.44 5.98
N PHE A 107 -15.78 24.27 5.96
CA PHE A 107 -16.33 23.02 5.44
C PHE A 107 -16.20 21.83 6.41
N ALA A 108 -16.04 22.06 7.75
CA ALA A 108 -15.80 20.98 8.72
C ALA A 108 -16.90 19.90 8.70
N LYS A 109 -18.19 20.28 8.68
CA LYS A 109 -19.31 19.32 8.66
C LYS A 109 -19.39 18.50 7.37
N PRO A 110 -19.41 19.09 6.16
CA PRO A 110 -19.44 18.32 4.94
C PRO A 110 -18.16 17.48 4.73
N LEU A 111 -16.99 17.95 5.18
CA LEU A 111 -15.77 17.17 5.13
C LEU A 111 -15.80 15.99 6.11
N ALA A 112 -16.36 16.15 7.31
CA ALA A 112 -16.51 15.04 8.24
C ALA A 112 -17.40 13.93 7.67
N ALA A 113 -18.51 14.30 7.02
CA ALA A 113 -19.38 13.35 6.32
C ALA A 113 -18.64 12.69 5.14
N ALA A 114 -17.98 13.50 4.29
CA ALA A 114 -17.23 12.98 3.14
C ALA A 114 -16.09 12.03 3.55
N PHE A 115 -15.48 12.26 4.72
CA PHE A 115 -14.40 11.42 5.24
C PHE A 115 -14.89 10.26 6.13
N GLY A 116 -16.20 10.06 6.29
CA GLY A 116 -16.75 8.98 7.13
C GLY A 116 -16.35 9.08 8.60
N LEU A 117 -16.23 10.31 9.13
CA LEU A 117 -15.84 10.55 10.54
C LEU A 117 -17.03 10.55 11.52
N GLY A 118 -18.25 10.25 11.02
CA GLY A 118 -19.46 10.24 11.81
C GLY A 118 -20.06 11.62 12.03
N ALA A 119 -21.28 11.67 12.60
CA ALA A 119 -22.05 12.91 12.77
C ALA A 119 -21.34 13.97 13.63
N ASN A 120 -20.56 13.56 14.62
CA ASN A 120 -19.82 14.44 15.54
C ASN A 120 -18.36 14.65 15.12
N GLY A 121 -17.96 14.19 13.92
CA GLY A 121 -16.58 14.19 13.46
C GLY A 121 -16.04 15.54 12.99
N ALA A 122 -16.86 16.60 12.92
CA ALA A 122 -16.43 17.93 12.47
C ALA A 122 -15.21 18.48 13.25
N GLY A 123 -15.17 18.24 14.58
CA GLY A 123 -14.03 18.61 15.41
C GLY A 123 -12.74 17.81 15.15
N LEU A 124 -12.80 16.69 14.42
CA LEU A 124 -11.64 15.88 14.06
C LEU A 124 -10.99 16.34 12.75
N VAL A 125 -11.70 17.12 11.92
CA VAL A 125 -11.21 17.58 10.61
C VAL A 125 -9.89 18.37 10.70
N PRO A 126 -9.71 19.34 11.61
CA PRO A 126 -8.43 20.04 11.76
C PRO A 126 -7.27 19.08 12.10
N PHE A 127 -7.53 18.12 13.00
CA PHE A 127 -6.55 17.11 13.39
C PHE A 127 -6.19 16.17 12.23
N LEU A 128 -7.14 15.88 11.32
CA LEU A 128 -6.90 15.08 10.14
C LEU A 128 -5.89 15.74 9.21
N PHE A 129 -6.08 17.03 8.90
CA PHE A 129 -5.14 17.77 8.05
C PHE A 129 -3.78 17.99 8.73
N LEU A 130 -3.77 18.23 10.05
CA LEU A 130 -2.55 18.32 10.84
C LEU A 130 -1.78 16.98 10.81
N ASN A 131 -2.47 15.86 11.02
CA ASN A 131 -1.87 14.53 10.99
C ASN A 131 -1.31 14.20 9.60
N ALA A 132 -2.03 14.56 8.53
CA ALA A 132 -1.57 14.40 7.15
C ALA A 132 -0.30 15.23 6.89
N ALA A 133 -0.22 16.48 7.38
CA ALA A 133 0.96 17.33 7.26
C ALA A 133 2.16 16.74 8.04
N LEU A 134 1.94 16.23 9.25
CA LEU A 134 2.98 15.59 10.06
C LEU A 134 3.48 14.30 9.40
N TYR A 135 2.59 13.46 8.93
CA TYR A 135 2.95 12.24 8.21
C TYR A 135 3.71 12.56 6.93
N MET A 136 3.30 13.58 6.19
CA MET A 136 4.01 14.06 4.99
C MET A 136 5.44 14.51 5.33
N LEU A 137 5.62 15.23 6.43
CA LEU A 137 6.94 15.63 6.91
C LEU A 137 7.82 14.41 7.23
N VAL A 138 7.28 13.41 7.93
CA VAL A 138 7.99 12.14 8.21
C VAL A 138 8.37 11.44 6.89
N ARG A 139 7.48 11.40 5.89
CA ARG A 139 7.80 10.83 4.57
C ARG A 139 8.91 11.57 3.84
N TYR A 140 8.97 12.89 3.88
CA TYR A 140 10.07 13.66 3.29
C TYR A 140 11.41 13.39 4.02
N LEU A 141 11.38 13.27 5.35
CA LEU A 141 12.57 12.89 6.14
C LEU A 141 13.05 11.49 5.77
N ASN A 142 12.14 10.53 5.57
CA ASN A 142 12.44 9.19 5.11
C ASN A 142 13.15 9.20 3.74
N VAL A 143 12.63 9.98 2.79
CA VAL A 143 13.26 10.16 1.47
C VAL A 143 14.64 10.78 1.59
N LEU A 144 14.82 11.80 2.42
CA LEU A 144 16.12 12.45 2.65
C LEU A 144 17.15 11.46 3.22
N LEU A 145 16.79 10.70 4.26
CA LEU A 145 17.68 9.72 4.89
C LEU A 145 18.12 8.63 3.91
N ARG A 146 17.22 8.24 2.99
CA ARG A 146 17.54 7.31 1.90
C ARG A 146 18.53 7.91 0.90
N LEU A 147 18.31 9.16 0.48
CA LEU A 147 19.17 9.87 -0.47
C LEU A 147 20.56 10.17 0.09
N GLU A 148 20.66 10.37 1.40
CA GLU A 148 21.93 10.53 2.11
C GLU A 148 22.62 9.19 2.44
N ASN A 149 22.10 8.05 1.97
CA ASN A 149 22.61 6.69 2.24
C ASN A 149 22.75 6.37 3.74
N ASN A 150 21.97 7.02 4.60
CA ASN A 150 21.97 6.75 6.04
C ASN A 150 21.04 5.56 6.36
N VAL A 151 21.48 4.35 6.01
CA VAL A 151 20.66 3.13 6.11
C VAL A 151 20.11 2.91 7.51
N ARG A 152 20.91 3.12 8.58
CA ARG A 152 20.44 2.91 9.97
C ARG A 152 19.33 3.89 10.34
N ALA A 153 19.50 5.17 10.04
CA ALA A 153 18.48 6.18 10.32
C ALA A 153 17.21 5.96 9.48
N TYR A 154 17.37 5.60 8.19
CA TYR A 154 16.28 5.23 7.30
C TYR A 154 15.47 4.04 7.85
N THR A 155 16.15 2.94 8.22
CA THR A 155 15.48 1.74 8.75
C THR A 155 14.72 2.04 10.03
N THR A 156 15.35 2.72 10.99
CA THR A 156 14.70 3.06 12.28
C THR A 156 13.52 4.02 12.08
N GLU A 157 13.67 5.02 11.21
CA GLU A 157 12.58 5.96 10.88
C GLU A 157 11.42 5.25 10.19
N THR A 158 11.70 4.37 9.22
CA THR A 158 10.67 3.56 8.54
C THR A 158 9.89 2.71 9.55
N LEU A 159 10.56 2.08 10.52
CA LEU A 159 9.90 1.30 11.56
C LEU A 159 9.01 2.17 12.47
N TRP A 160 9.49 3.34 12.91
CA TRP A 160 8.68 4.27 13.68
C TRP A 160 7.48 4.79 12.90
N MET A 161 7.67 5.11 11.62
CA MET A 161 6.59 5.52 10.74
C MET A 161 5.53 4.41 10.60
N GLN A 162 5.94 3.16 10.40
CA GLN A 162 5.03 2.01 10.37
C GLN A 162 4.33 1.79 11.71
N ALA A 163 5.05 1.97 12.82
CA ALA A 163 4.47 1.89 14.16
C ALA A 163 3.41 2.98 14.38
N CYS A 164 3.65 4.22 13.95
CA CYS A 164 2.66 5.30 14.02
C CYS A 164 1.42 5.01 13.17
N LEU A 165 1.62 4.49 11.96
CA LEU A 165 0.54 4.18 11.03
C LEU A 165 -0.36 3.03 11.50
N ASN A 166 0.22 2.02 12.14
CA ASN A 166 -0.48 0.76 12.39
C ASN A 166 -0.73 0.48 13.87
N LEU A 167 0.17 0.88 14.77
CA LEU A 167 0.19 0.40 16.15
C LEU A 167 0.00 1.51 17.19
N ILE A 168 0.85 2.54 17.18
CA ILE A 168 0.93 3.49 18.30
C ILE A 168 -0.38 4.25 18.52
N TYR A 169 -1.07 4.63 17.45
CA TYR A 169 -2.34 5.34 17.55
C TYR A 169 -3.45 4.50 18.21
N LEU A 170 -3.32 3.17 18.17
CA LEU A 170 -4.28 2.26 18.81
C LEU A 170 -4.12 2.23 20.33
N LEU A 171 -2.91 2.48 20.87
CA LEU A 171 -2.63 2.31 22.30
C LEU A 171 -3.48 3.20 23.21
N PRO A 172 -3.59 4.54 23.00
CA PRO A 172 -4.46 5.38 23.83
C PRO A 172 -5.93 4.97 23.73
N GLY A 173 -6.39 4.65 22.53
CA GLY A 173 -7.74 4.21 22.31
C GLY A 173 -8.05 2.83 22.88
N PHE A 174 -7.05 1.95 23.02
CA PHE A 174 -7.21 0.66 23.68
C PHE A 174 -7.64 0.80 25.16
N VAL A 175 -7.14 1.85 25.82
CA VAL A 175 -7.47 2.11 27.23
C VAL A 175 -8.82 2.82 27.36
N THR A 176 -9.09 3.82 26.53
CA THR A 176 -10.25 4.72 26.68
C THR A 176 -11.43 4.34 25.79
N GLN A 177 -11.20 3.62 24.71
CA GLN A 177 -12.16 3.30 23.65
C GLN A 177 -12.83 4.54 23.01
N ASP A 178 -12.25 5.74 23.21
CA ASP A 178 -12.74 7.00 22.64
C ASP A 178 -12.01 7.32 21.32
N ALA A 179 -12.76 7.64 20.28
CA ALA A 179 -12.22 8.03 18.98
C ALA A 179 -11.22 9.21 19.07
N ARG A 180 -11.43 10.14 20.00
CA ARG A 180 -10.53 11.28 20.21
C ARG A 180 -9.15 10.83 20.70
N ALA A 181 -9.10 9.84 21.58
CA ALA A 181 -7.82 9.32 22.10
C ALA A 181 -6.99 8.65 21.00
N PHE A 182 -7.62 7.89 20.08
CA PHE A 182 -6.95 7.35 18.91
C PHE A 182 -6.38 8.46 18.01
N VAL A 183 -7.19 9.50 17.75
CA VAL A 183 -6.77 10.64 16.89
C VAL A 183 -5.61 11.41 17.53
N LEU A 184 -5.69 11.72 18.82
CA LEU A 184 -4.60 12.38 19.55
C LEU A 184 -3.34 11.51 19.58
N GLY A 185 -3.49 10.20 19.79
CA GLY A 185 -2.39 9.25 19.71
C GLY A 185 -1.69 9.25 18.34
N ALA A 186 -2.45 9.33 17.25
CA ALA A 186 -1.89 9.45 15.90
C ALA A 186 -1.11 10.76 15.74
N VAL A 187 -1.71 11.90 16.05
CA VAL A 187 -1.09 13.23 15.90
C VAL A 187 0.18 13.34 16.76
N CYS A 188 0.12 12.95 18.05
CA CYS A 188 1.28 13.01 18.95
C CYS A 188 2.41 12.09 18.49
N SER A 189 2.09 10.88 18.01
CA SER A 189 3.11 9.94 17.54
C SER A 189 3.85 10.46 16.31
N PHE A 190 3.13 10.96 15.29
CA PHE A 190 3.76 11.55 14.11
C PHE A 190 4.52 12.84 14.45
N ALA A 191 4.02 13.66 15.35
CA ALA A 191 4.73 14.87 15.82
C ALA A 191 6.05 14.48 16.50
N GLY A 192 6.05 13.48 17.39
CA GLY A 192 7.24 12.99 18.07
C GLY A 192 8.30 12.48 17.08
N VAL A 193 7.91 11.64 16.14
CA VAL A 193 8.81 11.12 15.09
C VAL A 193 9.34 12.25 14.21
N ALA A 194 8.46 13.15 13.75
CA ALA A 194 8.86 14.30 12.94
C ALA A 194 9.89 15.19 13.64
N VAL A 195 9.65 15.56 14.90
CA VAL A 195 10.56 16.39 15.68
C VAL A 195 11.91 15.69 15.93
N PHE A 196 11.87 14.40 16.28
CA PHE A 196 13.10 13.63 16.54
C PHE A 196 14.00 13.56 15.29
N TYR A 197 13.43 13.12 14.16
CA TYR A 197 14.23 12.97 12.94
C TYR A 197 14.57 14.30 12.27
N TRP A 198 13.72 15.32 12.41
CA TRP A 198 14.05 16.68 11.98
C TRP A 198 15.29 17.22 12.70
N ARG A 199 15.31 17.11 14.05
CA ARG A 199 16.48 17.49 14.86
C ARG A 199 17.72 16.70 14.47
N ARG A 200 17.58 15.40 14.19
CA ARG A 200 18.69 14.55 13.76
C ARG A 200 19.21 14.94 12.38
N ALA A 201 18.34 15.20 11.42
CA ALA A 201 18.70 15.64 10.07
C ALA A 201 19.35 17.04 10.06
N SER A 202 19.03 17.88 11.06
CA SER A 202 19.61 19.22 11.23
C SER A 202 20.96 19.22 11.93
N LYS A 203 21.34 18.16 12.65
CA LYS A 203 22.64 18.03 13.31
C LYS A 203 23.73 17.83 12.24
N GLY A 204 24.76 18.66 12.26
CA GLY A 204 25.89 18.60 11.33
C GLY A 204 25.74 19.48 10.09
N GLN A 205 24.71 20.30 10.03
CA GLN A 205 24.59 21.32 8.98
C GLN A 205 25.50 22.51 9.32
N THR A 206 26.35 22.94 8.36
CA THR A 206 26.86 24.32 8.34
C THR A 206 25.62 25.23 8.44
N LYS A 207 25.69 26.20 9.35
CA LYS A 207 24.62 27.17 9.59
C LYS A 207 24.46 28.08 8.36
N GLU A 208 23.97 27.53 7.25
CA GLU A 208 23.39 28.38 6.22
C GLU A 208 22.18 29.06 6.85
N ALA A 209 22.16 30.40 6.74
CA ALA A 209 21.07 31.18 7.30
C ALA A 209 19.72 30.62 6.83
N PRO A 210 18.75 30.40 7.74
CA PRO A 210 17.48 29.81 7.36
C PRO A 210 16.78 30.73 6.36
N VAL A 211 16.80 30.31 5.10
CA VAL A 211 16.10 31.02 4.01
C VAL A 211 14.61 31.03 4.33
N ARG A 212 14.05 32.20 4.64
CA ARG A 212 12.63 32.35 4.98
C ARG A 212 11.77 32.59 3.73
N GLY A 213 10.58 31.99 3.71
CA GLY A 213 9.60 32.15 2.64
C GLY A 213 9.75 31.17 1.47
N LEU A 214 8.89 31.32 0.45
CA LEU A 214 8.86 30.48 -0.77
C LEU A 214 9.61 31.13 -1.96
N ARG A 215 9.68 32.46 -2.01
CA ARG A 215 10.27 33.22 -3.13
C ARG A 215 11.70 32.80 -3.47
N PRO A 216 12.59 32.56 -2.50
CA PRO A 216 13.98 32.12 -2.79
C PRO A 216 14.07 30.78 -3.51
N TYR A 217 13.04 29.95 -3.40
CA TYR A 217 12.96 28.64 -4.04
C TYR A 217 12.18 28.61 -5.36
N ALA A 218 11.81 29.79 -5.91
CA ALA A 218 10.98 29.86 -7.12
C ALA A 218 11.57 29.12 -8.32
N HIS A 219 12.91 29.16 -8.49
CA HIS A 219 13.62 28.43 -9.53
C HIS A 219 13.53 26.91 -9.35
N ILE A 220 13.54 26.43 -8.09
CA ILE A 220 13.35 25.01 -7.75
C ILE A 220 11.93 24.58 -8.09
N TYR A 221 10.92 25.38 -7.73
CA TYR A 221 9.52 25.04 -8.02
C TYR A 221 9.22 24.99 -9.51
N ARG A 222 9.83 25.87 -10.31
CA ARG A 222 9.69 25.84 -11.78
C ARG A 222 10.17 24.53 -12.40
N ALA A 223 11.20 23.89 -11.81
CA ALA A 223 11.70 22.62 -12.27
C ALA A 223 10.93 21.42 -11.66
N ALA A 224 10.64 21.48 -10.35
CA ALA A 224 10.10 20.36 -9.58
C ALA A 224 8.59 20.14 -9.79
N LEU A 225 7.78 21.20 -9.83
CA LEU A 225 6.32 21.08 -9.93
C LEU A 225 5.84 20.41 -11.23
N PRO A 226 6.30 20.80 -12.43
CA PRO A 226 5.85 20.14 -13.65
C PRO A 226 6.16 18.63 -13.65
N TYR A 227 7.33 18.24 -13.14
CA TYR A 227 7.72 16.84 -13.03
C TYR A 227 6.86 16.10 -12.00
N GLY A 228 6.67 16.69 -10.82
CA GLY A 228 5.90 16.09 -9.73
C GLY A 228 4.43 15.91 -10.08
N ILE A 229 3.78 16.94 -10.64
CA ILE A 229 2.35 16.93 -10.98
C ILE A 229 2.01 15.81 -11.98
N VAL A 230 2.90 15.52 -12.93
CA VAL A 230 2.68 14.44 -13.90
C VAL A 230 2.68 13.06 -13.21
N LEU A 231 3.47 12.89 -12.15
CA LEU A 231 3.61 11.60 -11.44
C LEU A 231 2.67 11.46 -10.22
N ALA A 232 2.13 12.59 -9.72
CA ALA A 232 1.27 12.62 -8.53
C ALA A 232 0.00 11.76 -8.63
N PRO A 233 -0.76 11.74 -9.74
CA PRO A 233 -2.09 11.14 -9.77
C PRO A 233 -2.09 9.66 -9.39
N ALA A 234 -1.13 8.86 -9.87
CA ALA A 234 -1.08 7.44 -9.55
C ALA A 234 -0.90 7.17 -8.05
N ALA A 235 -0.05 7.96 -7.38
CA ALA A 235 0.20 7.82 -5.94
C ALA A 235 -0.98 8.30 -5.08
N ILE A 236 -1.79 9.23 -5.61
CA ILE A 236 -2.97 9.79 -4.93
C ILE A 236 -4.14 8.80 -4.99
N LEU A 237 -4.37 8.18 -6.14
CA LEU A 237 -5.59 7.44 -6.43
C LEU A 237 -5.66 6.08 -5.72
N ILE A 238 -4.52 5.36 -5.54
CA ILE A 238 -4.52 4.01 -4.93
C ILE A 238 -5.03 4.02 -3.48
N PRO A 239 -4.56 4.90 -2.57
CA PRO A 239 -5.07 4.96 -1.20
C PRO A 239 -6.55 5.33 -1.11
N LEU A 240 -7.10 5.99 -2.14
CA LEU A 240 -8.50 6.37 -2.18
C LEU A 240 -9.44 5.17 -2.24
N TYR A 241 -9.04 4.03 -2.79
CA TYR A 241 -9.90 2.84 -2.84
C TYR A 241 -10.44 2.47 -1.46
N ARG A 242 -9.56 2.34 -0.46
CA ARG A 242 -9.97 2.08 0.93
C ARG A 242 -10.73 3.26 1.53
N ALA A 243 -10.25 4.47 1.33
CA ALA A 243 -10.84 5.67 1.92
C ALA A 243 -12.29 5.88 1.45
N ILE A 244 -12.58 5.66 0.17
CA ILE A 244 -13.92 5.72 -0.41
C ILE A 244 -14.84 4.68 0.25
N CYS A 245 -14.40 3.42 0.35
CA CYS A 245 -15.19 2.39 1.03
C CYS A 245 -15.55 2.79 2.46
N LEU A 246 -14.57 3.27 3.23
CA LEU A 246 -14.78 3.72 4.61
C LEU A 246 -15.68 4.95 4.70
N SER A 247 -15.61 5.88 3.73
CA SER A 247 -16.51 7.03 3.65
C SER A 247 -17.97 6.60 3.46
N PHE A 248 -18.22 5.72 2.49
CA PHE A 248 -19.58 5.19 2.27
C PHE A 248 -20.08 4.42 3.50
N LEU A 249 -19.26 3.57 4.10
CA LEU A 249 -19.64 2.86 5.33
C LEU A 249 -19.95 3.81 6.49
N GLY A 250 -19.13 4.86 6.68
CA GLY A 250 -19.35 5.84 7.74
C GLY A 250 -20.65 6.65 7.58
N ASN A 251 -21.22 6.72 6.36
CA ASN A 251 -22.45 7.46 6.09
C ASN A 251 -23.70 6.55 6.02
N TYR A 252 -23.54 5.26 5.67
CA TYR A 252 -24.67 4.39 5.36
C TYR A 252 -24.74 3.11 6.20
N ALA A 253 -23.70 2.80 6.99
CA ALA A 253 -23.64 1.56 7.75
C ALA A 253 -23.31 1.84 9.23
N PRO A 254 -23.66 0.91 10.16
CA PRO A 254 -23.25 1.00 11.55
C PRO A 254 -21.72 1.08 11.73
N ALA A 255 -21.26 1.77 12.78
CA ALA A 255 -19.83 1.91 13.07
C ALA A 255 -19.11 0.56 13.26
N ALA A 256 -19.81 -0.45 13.78
CA ALA A 256 -19.29 -1.81 13.89
C ALA A 256 -18.89 -2.41 12.54
N GLU A 257 -19.66 -2.15 11.48
CA GLU A 257 -19.36 -2.61 10.13
C GLU A 257 -18.13 -1.90 9.55
N GLN A 258 -18.00 -0.59 9.77
CA GLN A 258 -16.84 0.19 9.34
C GLN A 258 -15.55 -0.34 9.98
N GLY A 259 -15.56 -0.62 11.29
CA GLY A 259 -14.42 -1.20 12.00
C GLY A 259 -14.14 -2.65 11.57
N SER A 260 -15.16 -3.44 11.31
CA SER A 260 -15.00 -4.80 10.80
C SER A 260 -14.39 -4.83 9.39
N PHE A 261 -14.82 -3.92 8.51
CA PHE A 261 -14.18 -3.71 7.21
C PHE A 261 -12.69 -3.40 7.35
N ASP A 262 -12.33 -2.47 8.25
CA ASP A 262 -10.93 -2.08 8.46
C ASP A 262 -10.07 -3.22 9.01
N PHE A 263 -10.62 -4.05 9.90
CA PHE A 263 -9.95 -5.25 10.39
C PHE A 263 -9.66 -6.24 9.24
N ALA A 264 -10.69 -6.60 8.46
CA ALA A 264 -10.56 -7.54 7.35
C ALA A 264 -9.61 -7.01 6.26
N TYR A 265 -9.68 -5.69 5.96
CA TYR A 265 -8.77 -5.03 5.05
C TYR A 265 -7.32 -5.10 5.56
N THR A 266 -7.08 -4.79 6.84
CA THR A 266 -5.73 -4.85 7.44
C THR A 266 -5.16 -6.26 7.37
N LEU A 267 -5.98 -7.27 7.66
CA LEU A 267 -5.61 -8.68 7.57
C LEU A 267 -5.21 -9.06 6.13
N ALA A 268 -6.03 -8.69 5.14
CA ALA A 268 -5.74 -8.95 3.74
C ALA A 268 -4.46 -8.24 3.27
N GLN A 269 -4.22 -7.01 3.71
CA GLN A 269 -3.03 -6.23 3.35
C GLN A 269 -1.70 -6.80 3.87
N LEU A 270 -1.71 -7.70 4.85
CA LEU A 270 -0.48 -8.38 5.28
C LEU A 270 0.21 -9.11 4.11
N VAL A 271 -0.56 -9.63 3.17
CA VAL A 271 -0.03 -10.33 1.98
C VAL A 271 0.77 -9.40 1.08
N THR A 272 0.38 -8.13 0.97
CA THR A 272 1.10 -7.14 0.15
C THR A 272 2.51 -6.85 0.66
N THR A 273 2.77 -7.09 1.95
CA THR A 273 4.12 -6.92 2.51
C THR A 273 5.10 -7.94 1.94
N ILE A 274 4.63 -9.18 1.69
CA ILE A 274 5.43 -10.23 1.04
C ILE A 274 5.73 -9.80 -0.41
N GLN A 275 4.73 -9.26 -1.11
CA GLN A 275 4.90 -8.73 -2.46
C GLN A 275 5.91 -7.58 -2.52
N ALA A 276 5.90 -6.66 -1.56
CA ALA A 276 6.80 -5.51 -1.56
C ALA A 276 8.29 -5.92 -1.61
N GLY A 277 8.64 -7.01 -0.93
CA GLY A 277 9.99 -7.61 -1.02
C GLY A 277 10.32 -8.09 -2.43
N PHE A 278 9.37 -8.75 -3.11
CA PHE A 278 9.53 -9.18 -4.50
C PHE A 278 9.63 -8.00 -5.46
N SER A 279 8.72 -7.03 -5.38
CA SER A 279 8.68 -5.86 -6.28
C SER A 279 9.94 -5.01 -6.22
N THR A 280 10.65 -4.99 -5.08
CA THR A 280 11.93 -4.28 -4.92
C THR A 280 13.01 -4.80 -5.88
N TYR A 281 13.02 -6.10 -6.14
CA TYR A 281 13.96 -6.74 -7.08
C TYR A 281 13.40 -6.82 -8.51
N TRP A 282 12.10 -7.09 -8.64
CA TRP A 282 11.45 -7.38 -9.90
C TRP A 282 11.48 -6.22 -10.90
N GLY A 283 11.15 -5.01 -10.45
CA GLY A 283 11.17 -3.82 -11.32
C GLY A 283 12.52 -3.55 -11.98
N PRO A 284 13.63 -3.40 -11.22
CA PRO A 284 14.96 -3.25 -11.78
C PRO A 284 15.36 -4.39 -12.72
N TYR A 285 15.01 -5.64 -12.38
CA TYR A 285 15.30 -6.80 -13.22
C TYR A 285 14.61 -6.71 -14.58
N VAL A 286 13.32 -6.40 -14.62
CA VAL A 286 12.56 -6.26 -15.88
C VAL A 286 13.16 -5.14 -16.73
N TYR A 287 13.46 -3.97 -16.16
CA TYR A 287 14.05 -2.86 -16.91
C TYR A 287 15.45 -3.16 -17.48
N ALA A 288 16.23 -3.98 -16.79
CA ALA A 288 17.56 -4.36 -17.29
C ALA A 288 17.49 -5.40 -18.41
N HIS A 289 16.48 -6.30 -18.40
CA HIS A 289 16.49 -7.51 -19.23
C HIS A 289 15.31 -7.63 -20.21
N TYR A 290 14.41 -6.63 -20.29
CA TYR A 290 13.20 -6.72 -21.15
C TYR A 290 13.48 -7.00 -22.63
N ARG A 291 14.65 -6.60 -23.13
CA ARG A 291 15.04 -6.84 -24.55
C ARG A 291 15.61 -8.23 -24.79
N THR A 292 16.26 -8.82 -23.79
CA THR A 292 17.07 -10.04 -23.95
C THR A 292 16.42 -11.28 -23.35
N GLU A 293 15.57 -11.12 -22.30
CA GLU A 293 15.06 -12.25 -21.52
C GLU A 293 13.52 -12.26 -21.43
N GLN A 294 12.81 -11.89 -22.50
CA GLN A 294 11.34 -11.81 -22.50
C GLN A 294 10.66 -13.12 -22.07
N GLU A 295 11.16 -14.27 -22.55
CA GLU A 295 10.61 -15.57 -22.17
C GLU A 295 10.80 -15.88 -20.66
N ARG A 296 11.91 -15.45 -20.09
CA ARG A 296 12.17 -15.63 -18.66
C ARG A 296 11.25 -14.76 -17.84
N ILE A 297 11.00 -13.52 -18.26
CA ILE A 297 10.03 -12.60 -17.64
C ILE A 297 8.64 -13.24 -17.67
N GLY A 298 8.22 -13.80 -18.80
CA GLY A 298 6.95 -14.51 -18.92
C GLY A 298 6.85 -15.74 -18.01
N ARG A 299 7.93 -16.54 -17.89
CA ARG A 299 7.95 -17.68 -16.97
C ARG A 299 7.81 -17.26 -15.50
N ILE A 300 8.43 -16.15 -15.11
CA ILE A 300 8.32 -15.61 -13.76
C ILE A 300 6.91 -15.09 -13.51
N HIS A 301 6.28 -14.46 -14.51
CA HIS A 301 4.86 -14.07 -14.44
C HIS A 301 3.94 -15.27 -14.17
N ASP A 302 4.09 -16.37 -14.94
CA ASP A 302 3.33 -17.60 -14.73
C ASP A 302 3.55 -18.18 -13.31
N LEU A 303 4.78 -18.12 -12.82
CA LEU A 303 5.15 -18.60 -11.50
C LEU A 303 4.50 -17.75 -10.39
N LEU A 304 4.50 -16.43 -10.54
CA LEU A 304 3.83 -15.52 -9.61
C LEU A 304 2.33 -15.79 -9.56
N ASN A 305 1.70 -15.94 -10.72
CA ASN A 305 0.27 -16.28 -10.79
C ASN A 305 -0.02 -17.58 -10.04
N LEU A 306 0.80 -18.60 -10.22
CA LEU A 306 0.65 -19.89 -9.54
C LEU A 306 0.77 -19.75 -8.02
N LEU A 307 1.78 -19.03 -7.54
CA LEU A 307 2.02 -18.88 -6.10
C LEU A 307 0.93 -18.04 -5.43
N ILE A 308 0.55 -16.91 -6.05
CA ILE A 308 -0.45 -15.99 -5.49
C ILE A 308 -1.83 -16.65 -5.46
N PHE A 309 -2.21 -17.32 -6.55
CA PHE A 309 -3.48 -18.03 -6.60
C PHE A 309 -3.53 -19.20 -5.62
N GLY A 310 -2.47 -20.01 -5.57
CA GLY A 310 -2.35 -21.10 -4.61
C GLY A 310 -2.46 -20.62 -3.16
N PHE A 311 -1.76 -19.53 -2.83
CA PHE A 311 -1.84 -18.91 -1.52
C PHE A 311 -3.25 -18.36 -1.22
N PHE A 312 -3.91 -17.74 -2.19
CA PHE A 312 -5.30 -17.30 -2.05
C PHE A 312 -6.27 -18.45 -1.76
N CYS A 313 -6.16 -19.55 -2.51
CA CYS A 313 -6.97 -20.74 -2.25
C CYS A 313 -6.75 -21.27 -0.84
N LEU A 314 -5.49 -21.39 -0.39
CA LEU A 314 -5.18 -21.84 0.97
C LEU A 314 -5.75 -20.91 2.04
N LEU A 315 -5.69 -19.59 1.83
CA LEU A 315 -6.28 -18.63 2.77
C LEU A 315 -7.79 -18.79 2.84
N VAL A 316 -8.51 -18.94 1.72
CA VAL A 316 -9.96 -19.15 1.72
C VAL A 316 -10.33 -20.51 2.33
N MET A 317 -9.52 -21.55 2.09
CA MET A 317 -9.76 -22.87 2.68
C MET A 317 -9.64 -22.86 4.22
N PHE A 318 -8.73 -22.06 4.75
CA PHE A 318 -8.38 -22.05 6.18
C PHE A 318 -8.72 -20.75 6.90
N GLU A 319 -9.49 -19.84 6.29
CA GLU A 319 -9.88 -18.57 6.91
C GLU A 319 -10.64 -18.73 8.22
N ASP A 320 -11.42 -19.83 8.38
CA ASP A 320 -12.12 -20.15 9.61
C ASP A 320 -11.18 -20.22 10.81
N ILE A 321 -9.95 -20.73 10.64
CA ILE A 321 -8.95 -20.79 11.71
C ILE A 321 -8.60 -19.38 12.20
N ILE A 322 -8.51 -18.40 11.28
CA ILE A 322 -8.22 -17.01 11.62
C ILE A 322 -9.34 -16.46 12.50
N PHE A 323 -10.60 -16.74 12.15
CA PHE A 323 -11.75 -16.23 12.90
C PHE A 323 -12.08 -17.06 14.16
N ILE A 324 -11.52 -18.27 14.32
CA ILE A 324 -11.45 -18.96 15.61
C ILE A 324 -10.51 -18.23 16.58
N ILE A 325 -9.37 -17.72 16.08
CA ILE A 325 -8.43 -16.91 16.87
C ILE A 325 -9.04 -15.54 17.24
N PHE A 326 -9.87 -14.96 16.36
CA PHE A 326 -10.54 -13.67 16.56
C PHE A 326 -12.07 -13.81 16.53
N PRO A 327 -12.69 -14.47 17.52
CA PRO A 327 -14.14 -14.78 17.49
C PRO A 327 -15.02 -13.51 17.46
N ALA A 328 -14.57 -12.42 18.10
CA ALA A 328 -15.26 -11.13 18.04
C ALA A 328 -15.30 -10.50 16.62
N LYS A 329 -14.58 -11.06 15.67
CA LYS A 329 -14.50 -10.62 14.26
C LYS A 329 -15.08 -11.65 13.28
N SER A 330 -15.77 -12.66 13.77
CA SER A 330 -16.40 -13.70 12.93
C SER A 330 -17.38 -13.13 11.89
N ALA A 331 -17.99 -11.98 12.15
CA ALA A 331 -18.78 -11.24 11.20
C ALA A 331 -18.00 -10.85 9.91
N CYS A 332 -16.65 -10.89 9.93
CA CYS A 332 -15.83 -10.62 8.75
C CYS A 332 -15.77 -11.82 7.78
N LEU A 333 -16.06 -13.03 8.25
CA LEU A 333 -15.91 -14.26 7.48
C LEU A 333 -16.57 -14.22 6.09
N PRO A 334 -17.81 -13.75 5.92
CA PRO A 334 -18.47 -13.78 4.61
C PRO A 334 -17.86 -12.86 3.54
N TYR A 335 -17.19 -11.77 3.92
CA TYR A 335 -16.61 -10.82 2.97
C TYR A 335 -15.09 -10.82 2.91
N PHE A 336 -14.43 -11.57 3.79
CA PHE A 336 -12.98 -11.68 3.79
C PHE A 336 -12.40 -12.24 2.48
N PRO A 337 -12.99 -13.26 1.82
CA PRO A 337 -12.54 -13.72 0.51
C PRO A 337 -12.51 -12.62 -0.56
N LEU A 338 -13.47 -11.67 -0.52
CA LEU A 338 -13.49 -10.52 -1.43
C LEU A 338 -12.35 -9.55 -1.14
N MET A 339 -12.04 -9.29 0.15
CA MET A 339 -10.91 -8.47 0.53
C MET A 339 -9.60 -9.06 0.01
N MET A 340 -9.43 -10.38 0.15
CA MET A 340 -8.27 -11.10 -0.37
C MET A 340 -8.21 -11.07 -1.89
N LEU A 341 -9.34 -11.23 -2.58
CA LEU A 341 -9.40 -11.15 -4.04
C LEU A 341 -8.97 -9.77 -4.55
N ALA A 342 -9.37 -8.69 -3.90
CA ALA A 342 -8.93 -7.33 -4.24
C ALA A 342 -7.40 -7.20 -4.15
N VAL A 343 -6.79 -7.76 -3.11
CA VAL A 343 -5.34 -7.80 -2.93
C VAL A 343 -4.68 -8.66 -4.02
N VAL A 344 -5.24 -9.82 -4.34
CA VAL A 344 -4.74 -10.69 -5.43
C VAL A 344 -4.66 -9.93 -6.74
N PHE A 345 -5.70 -9.19 -7.13
CA PHE A 345 -5.67 -8.39 -8.36
C PHE A 345 -4.63 -7.27 -8.32
N SER A 346 -4.44 -6.62 -7.17
CA SER A 346 -3.39 -5.62 -6.99
C SER A 346 -2.00 -6.22 -7.20
N ILE A 347 -1.74 -7.42 -6.66
CA ILE A 347 -0.46 -8.11 -6.78
C ILE A 347 -0.22 -8.60 -8.23
N LEU A 348 -1.23 -9.16 -8.86
CA LEU A 348 -1.13 -9.63 -10.26
C LEU A 348 -0.82 -8.47 -11.22
N CYS A 349 -1.30 -7.26 -10.91
CA CYS A 349 -1.00 -6.06 -11.69
C CYS A 349 0.51 -5.78 -11.77
N GLU A 350 1.27 -6.06 -10.72
CA GLU A 350 2.73 -5.89 -10.70
C GLU A 350 3.45 -6.75 -11.76
N GLY A 351 2.89 -7.90 -12.12
CA GLY A 351 3.46 -8.76 -13.16
C GLY A 351 3.20 -8.27 -14.59
N THR A 352 2.22 -7.40 -14.81
CA THR A 352 1.69 -7.07 -16.14
C THR A 352 1.87 -5.61 -16.57
N VAL A 353 2.14 -4.70 -15.63
CA VAL A 353 2.15 -3.25 -15.83
C VAL A 353 3.36 -2.71 -16.59
N TYR A 354 4.46 -3.46 -16.63
CA TYR A 354 5.76 -2.95 -17.13
C TYR A 354 5.77 -2.50 -18.59
N GLY A 355 4.85 -3.00 -19.42
CA GLY A 355 4.74 -2.58 -20.82
C GLY A 355 4.53 -1.07 -20.98
N ASN A 356 3.70 -0.45 -20.12
CA ASN A 356 3.42 0.96 -20.16
C ASN A 356 4.67 1.81 -19.84
N THR A 357 5.46 1.39 -18.86
CA THR A 357 6.67 2.11 -18.45
C THR A 357 7.83 1.87 -19.42
N ILE A 358 7.98 0.66 -19.97
CA ILE A 358 8.94 0.34 -21.04
C ILE A 358 8.66 1.20 -22.29
N ALA A 359 7.37 1.38 -22.65
CA ALA A 359 6.94 2.24 -23.74
C ALA A 359 7.01 3.74 -23.41
N ARG A 360 7.47 4.13 -22.22
CA ARG A 360 7.51 5.51 -21.73
C ARG A 360 6.13 6.17 -21.70
N LYS A 361 5.07 5.40 -21.40
CA LYS A 361 3.69 5.87 -21.28
C LYS A 361 3.10 5.60 -19.88
N PRO A 362 3.76 6.04 -18.78
CA PRO A 362 3.28 5.82 -17.42
C PRO A 362 1.90 6.43 -17.14
N PHE A 363 1.46 7.37 -17.96
CA PHE A 363 0.13 7.97 -17.90
C PHE A 363 -1.00 6.93 -18.03
N GLN A 364 -0.78 5.84 -18.77
CA GLN A 364 -1.75 4.73 -18.86
C GLN A 364 -2.00 4.07 -17.50
N ASP A 365 -0.97 3.98 -16.64
CA ASP A 365 -1.12 3.44 -15.29
C ASP A 365 -1.98 4.34 -14.41
N THR A 366 -1.88 5.65 -14.60
CA THR A 366 -2.71 6.63 -13.93
C THR A 366 -4.18 6.53 -14.37
N ILE A 367 -4.43 6.40 -15.69
CA ILE A 367 -5.79 6.19 -16.21
C ILE A 367 -6.39 4.90 -15.63
N GLY A 368 -5.64 3.79 -15.64
CA GLY A 368 -6.11 2.52 -15.09
C GLY A 368 -6.52 2.65 -13.61
N THR A 369 -5.74 3.39 -12.82
CA THR A 369 -6.08 3.66 -11.42
C THR A 369 -7.32 4.56 -11.29
N ALA A 370 -7.44 5.60 -12.13
CA ALA A 370 -8.59 6.51 -12.11
C ALA A 370 -9.91 5.78 -12.49
N VAL A 371 -9.84 4.90 -13.49
CA VAL A 371 -11.01 4.05 -13.87
C VAL A 371 -11.37 3.12 -12.71
N GLY A 372 -10.36 2.58 -11.98
CA GLY A 372 -10.58 1.81 -10.75
C GLY A 372 -11.28 2.64 -9.66
N VAL A 373 -10.89 3.90 -9.43
CA VAL A 373 -11.59 4.82 -8.50
C VAL A 373 -13.04 5.03 -8.93
N ALA A 374 -13.28 5.29 -10.20
CA ALA A 374 -14.65 5.48 -10.72
C ALA A 374 -15.51 4.22 -10.52
N ALA A 375 -14.97 3.03 -10.79
CA ALA A 375 -15.64 1.77 -10.54
C ALA A 375 -15.95 1.56 -9.05
N ASN A 376 -14.99 1.89 -8.17
CA ASN A 376 -15.19 1.81 -6.71
C ASN A 376 -16.35 2.70 -6.25
N ILE A 377 -16.34 3.97 -6.65
CA ILE A 377 -17.40 4.92 -6.31
C ILE A 377 -18.75 4.43 -6.81
N ALA A 378 -18.84 4.02 -8.07
CA ALA A 378 -20.10 3.56 -8.68
C ALA A 378 -20.66 2.34 -7.94
N VAL A 379 -19.82 1.34 -7.65
CA VAL A 379 -20.24 0.12 -6.96
C VAL A 379 -20.58 0.41 -5.50
N CYS A 380 -19.77 1.20 -4.77
CA CYS A 380 -20.07 1.57 -3.39
C CYS A 380 -21.37 2.38 -3.28
N ALA A 381 -21.61 3.33 -4.19
CA ALA A 381 -22.83 4.15 -4.19
C ALA A 381 -24.11 3.31 -4.33
N VAL A 382 -24.07 2.22 -5.10
CA VAL A 382 -25.22 1.33 -5.32
C VAL A 382 -25.33 0.26 -4.23
N LEU A 383 -24.22 -0.37 -3.84
CA LEU A 383 -24.24 -1.56 -3.01
C LEU A 383 -24.09 -1.28 -1.51
N VAL A 384 -23.34 -0.26 -1.09
CA VAL A 384 -23.13 0.01 0.35
C VAL A 384 -24.45 0.37 1.06
N PRO A 385 -25.34 1.22 0.51
CA PRO A 385 -26.62 1.51 1.15
C PRO A 385 -27.54 0.29 1.36
N ARG A 386 -27.33 -0.78 0.57
CA ARG A 386 -28.18 -1.98 0.60
C ARG A 386 -27.52 -3.16 1.34
N PHE A 387 -26.22 -3.29 1.23
CA PHE A 387 -25.48 -4.48 1.65
C PHE A 387 -24.32 -4.15 2.62
N GLY A 388 -24.22 -2.90 3.12
CA GLY A 388 -23.20 -2.51 4.09
C GLY A 388 -21.78 -2.91 3.68
N VAL A 389 -21.07 -3.60 4.56
CA VAL A 389 -19.66 -4.04 4.35
C VAL A 389 -19.50 -4.92 3.12
N MET A 390 -20.47 -5.79 2.82
CA MET A 390 -20.40 -6.63 1.62
C MET A 390 -20.36 -5.77 0.35
N GLY A 391 -21.15 -4.70 0.29
CA GLY A 391 -21.13 -3.72 -0.80
C GLY A 391 -19.78 -3.03 -0.94
N ALA A 392 -19.17 -2.64 0.18
CA ALA A 392 -17.84 -2.03 0.20
C ALA A 392 -16.74 -3.01 -0.24
N ALA A 393 -16.82 -4.27 0.16
CA ALA A 393 -15.89 -5.32 -0.26
C ALA A 393 -15.96 -5.56 -1.77
N VAL A 394 -17.16 -5.63 -2.35
CA VAL A 394 -17.37 -5.72 -3.80
C VAL A 394 -16.84 -4.47 -4.51
N GLY A 395 -17.04 -3.27 -3.93
CA GLY A 395 -16.47 -2.02 -4.45
C GLY A 395 -14.93 -2.05 -4.52
N LEU A 396 -14.28 -2.58 -3.49
CA LEU A 396 -12.84 -2.73 -3.45
C LEU A 396 -12.33 -3.74 -4.50
N VAL A 397 -13.06 -4.87 -4.69
CA VAL A 397 -12.77 -5.84 -5.76
C VAL A 397 -12.92 -5.18 -7.13
N ALA A 398 -14.03 -4.46 -7.37
CA ALA A 398 -14.28 -3.79 -8.64
C ALA A 398 -13.16 -2.78 -8.98
N ALA A 399 -12.71 -1.99 -7.99
CA ALA A 399 -11.60 -1.05 -8.15
C ALA A 399 -10.32 -1.75 -8.63
N ASN A 400 -9.89 -2.78 -7.91
CA ASN A 400 -8.64 -3.48 -8.19
C ASN A 400 -8.71 -4.34 -9.46
N ALA A 401 -9.87 -4.98 -9.72
CA ALA A 401 -10.10 -5.75 -10.95
C ALA A 401 -10.06 -4.84 -12.18
N THR A 402 -10.73 -3.71 -12.15
CA THR A 402 -10.78 -2.76 -13.26
C THR A 402 -9.40 -2.16 -13.52
N MET A 403 -8.67 -1.76 -12.47
CA MET A 403 -7.29 -1.30 -12.57
C MET A 403 -6.39 -2.39 -13.18
N PHE A 404 -6.48 -3.63 -12.69
CA PHE A 404 -5.72 -4.76 -13.20
C PHE A 404 -6.00 -5.03 -14.68
N LEU A 405 -7.26 -5.10 -15.07
CA LEU A 405 -7.66 -5.36 -16.45
C LEU A 405 -7.15 -4.25 -17.39
N TYR A 406 -7.38 -2.98 -17.04
CA TYR A 406 -6.95 -1.86 -17.86
C TYR A 406 -5.42 -1.84 -18.04
N ARG A 407 -4.67 -1.91 -16.93
CA ARG A 407 -3.21 -1.86 -16.96
C ARG A 407 -2.61 -3.10 -17.66
N THR A 408 -3.23 -4.25 -17.50
CA THR A 408 -2.80 -5.47 -18.19
C THR A 408 -3.01 -5.35 -19.70
N VAL A 409 -4.19 -4.94 -20.15
CA VAL A 409 -4.47 -4.78 -21.59
C VAL A 409 -3.52 -3.76 -22.21
N THR A 410 -3.37 -2.58 -21.63
CA THR A 410 -2.46 -1.55 -22.14
C THR A 410 -1.00 -1.96 -22.05
N GLY A 411 -0.59 -2.59 -20.94
CA GLY A 411 0.78 -3.11 -20.78
C GLY A 411 1.14 -4.17 -21.79
N GLN A 412 0.26 -5.14 -22.03
CA GLN A 412 0.48 -6.21 -23.00
C GLN A 412 0.48 -5.71 -24.48
N TYR A 413 -0.22 -4.61 -24.75
CA TYR A 413 -0.17 -3.97 -26.06
C TYR A 413 1.24 -3.45 -26.41
N TYR A 414 1.95 -2.89 -25.43
CA TYR A 414 3.30 -2.33 -25.62
C TYR A 414 4.42 -3.36 -25.42
N TYR A 415 4.26 -4.26 -24.47
CA TYR A 415 5.26 -5.30 -24.18
C TYR A 415 4.60 -6.54 -23.60
N ARG A 416 4.74 -7.67 -24.27
CA ARG A 416 4.12 -8.93 -23.89
C ARG A 416 4.89 -9.59 -22.75
N THR A 417 4.36 -9.52 -21.54
CA THR A 417 4.85 -10.25 -20.36
C THR A 417 4.08 -11.53 -20.11
N ILE A 418 2.86 -11.64 -20.65
CA ILE A 418 1.97 -12.81 -20.45
C ILE A 418 2.25 -13.84 -21.57
N PRO A 419 2.75 -15.04 -21.22
CA PRO A 419 3.00 -16.08 -22.22
C PRO A 419 1.72 -16.65 -22.84
N SER A 420 0.65 -16.77 -22.04
CA SER A 420 -0.64 -17.30 -22.48
C SER A 420 -1.79 -16.53 -21.86
N PHE A 421 -2.46 -15.71 -22.66
CA PHE A 421 -3.62 -14.93 -22.24
C PHE A 421 -4.74 -15.84 -21.71
N SER A 422 -5.03 -16.95 -22.39
CA SER A 422 -6.07 -17.88 -21.96
C SER A 422 -5.83 -18.46 -20.56
N ARG A 423 -4.58 -18.81 -20.23
CA ARG A 423 -4.22 -19.29 -18.88
C ARG A 423 -4.40 -18.22 -17.82
N THR A 424 -3.96 -17.00 -18.10
CA THR A 424 -4.12 -15.87 -17.15
C THR A 424 -5.59 -15.53 -16.96
N LEU A 425 -6.39 -15.51 -18.01
CA LEU A 425 -7.83 -15.29 -17.95
C LEU A 425 -8.55 -16.40 -17.16
N CYS A 426 -8.20 -17.66 -17.41
CA CYS A 426 -8.74 -18.79 -16.67
C CYS A 426 -8.39 -18.67 -15.17
N GLY A 427 -7.17 -18.32 -14.83
CA GLY A 427 -6.75 -18.05 -13.44
C GLY A 427 -7.55 -16.93 -12.79
N PHE A 428 -7.80 -15.84 -13.52
CA PHE A 428 -8.64 -14.74 -13.05
C PHE A 428 -10.07 -15.21 -12.75
N LEU A 429 -10.69 -15.95 -13.66
CA LEU A 429 -12.06 -16.47 -13.49
C LEU A 429 -12.14 -17.47 -12.32
N LEU A 430 -11.14 -18.34 -12.18
CA LEU A 430 -11.05 -19.28 -11.06
C LEU A 430 -10.87 -18.54 -9.72
N ALA A 431 -10.08 -17.45 -9.67
CA ALA A 431 -9.94 -16.63 -8.47
C ALA A 431 -11.29 -16.00 -8.05
N VAL A 432 -12.04 -15.48 -9.02
CA VAL A 432 -13.42 -14.99 -8.75
C VAL A 432 -14.29 -16.13 -8.23
N GLY A 433 -14.23 -17.32 -8.84
CA GLY A 433 -14.94 -18.51 -8.40
C GLY A 433 -14.63 -18.91 -6.95
N VAL A 434 -13.36 -18.90 -6.57
CA VAL A 434 -12.91 -19.16 -5.18
C VAL A 434 -13.50 -18.14 -4.21
N ALA A 435 -13.47 -16.85 -4.57
CA ALA A 435 -14.04 -15.80 -3.72
C ALA A 435 -15.56 -15.98 -3.56
N VAL A 436 -16.28 -16.30 -4.64
CA VAL A 436 -17.73 -16.58 -4.59
C VAL A 436 -18.02 -17.79 -3.69
N ILE A 437 -17.25 -18.87 -3.80
CA ILE A 437 -17.38 -20.05 -2.93
C ILE A 437 -17.16 -19.64 -1.47
N GLY A 438 -16.13 -18.86 -1.18
CA GLY A 438 -15.83 -18.36 0.16
C GLY A 438 -16.98 -17.54 0.75
N VAL A 439 -17.59 -16.67 -0.06
CA VAL A 439 -18.76 -15.86 0.36
C VAL A 439 -20.01 -16.72 0.57
N VAL A 440 -20.37 -17.55 -0.41
CA VAL A 440 -21.64 -18.34 -0.38
C VAL A 440 -21.60 -19.41 0.69
N PHE A 441 -20.46 -20.05 0.88
CA PHE A 441 -20.28 -21.13 1.85
C PHE A 441 -19.46 -20.70 3.06
N ALA A 442 -19.48 -19.41 3.42
CA ALA A 442 -18.69 -18.84 4.53
C ALA A 442 -18.84 -19.62 5.85
N HIS A 443 -20.06 -20.09 6.16
CA HIS A 443 -20.37 -20.83 7.39
C HIS A 443 -20.36 -22.36 7.21
N ASN A 444 -19.95 -22.87 6.05
CA ASN A 444 -19.86 -24.31 5.80
C ASN A 444 -18.43 -24.68 5.38
N PHE A 445 -17.58 -24.93 6.40
CA PHE A 445 -16.18 -25.26 6.21
C PHE A 445 -15.94 -26.41 5.22
N ILE A 446 -16.71 -27.50 5.33
CA ILE A 446 -16.49 -28.72 4.52
C ILE A 446 -16.75 -28.43 3.04
N ILE A 447 -17.88 -27.80 2.70
CA ILE A 447 -18.23 -27.51 1.30
C ILE A 447 -17.23 -26.50 0.72
N LYS A 448 -16.94 -25.42 1.46
CA LYS A 448 -15.94 -24.41 1.08
C LYS A 448 -14.58 -25.04 0.80
N PHE A 449 -14.10 -25.90 1.72
CA PHE A 449 -12.83 -26.59 1.58
C PHE A 449 -12.79 -27.48 0.34
N VAL A 450 -13.79 -28.37 0.17
CA VAL A 450 -13.82 -29.32 -0.96
C VAL A 450 -13.88 -28.59 -2.31
N LEU A 451 -14.77 -27.59 -2.45
CA LEU A 451 -14.90 -26.85 -3.70
C LEU A 451 -13.64 -26.02 -4.02
N THR A 452 -13.06 -25.36 -3.01
CA THR A 452 -11.79 -24.60 -3.21
C THR A 452 -10.63 -25.54 -3.53
N ALA A 453 -10.56 -26.71 -2.89
CA ALA A 453 -9.55 -27.73 -3.21
C ALA A 453 -9.70 -28.26 -4.64
N ALA A 454 -10.92 -28.49 -5.11
CA ALA A 454 -11.18 -28.88 -6.50
C ALA A 454 -10.72 -27.82 -7.49
N ILE A 455 -11.01 -26.53 -7.22
CA ILE A 455 -10.52 -25.43 -8.07
C ILE A 455 -9.00 -25.36 -8.05
N LEU A 456 -8.36 -25.48 -6.88
CA LEU A 456 -6.92 -25.50 -6.74
C LEU A 456 -6.28 -26.66 -7.54
N PHE A 457 -6.90 -27.85 -7.50
CA PHE A 457 -6.45 -28.98 -8.28
C PHE A 457 -6.55 -28.71 -9.79
N ILE A 458 -7.64 -28.14 -10.28
CA ILE A 458 -7.79 -27.73 -11.69
C ILE A 458 -6.70 -26.73 -12.06
N TYR A 459 -6.45 -25.74 -11.22
CA TYR A 459 -5.45 -24.71 -11.44
C TYR A 459 -4.02 -25.30 -11.47
N CYS A 460 -3.71 -26.20 -10.56
CA CYS A 460 -2.42 -26.93 -10.55
C CYS A 460 -2.19 -27.73 -11.84
N ASN A 461 -3.25 -28.32 -12.39
CA ASN A 461 -3.16 -29.03 -13.68
C ASN A 461 -2.87 -28.07 -14.86
N ILE A 462 -3.49 -26.88 -14.86
CA ILE A 462 -3.22 -25.84 -15.89
C ILE A 462 -1.76 -25.40 -15.83
N TYR A 463 -1.17 -25.31 -14.65
CA TYR A 463 0.20 -24.84 -14.40
C TYR A 463 1.18 -25.98 -14.04
N ARG A 464 0.86 -27.25 -14.44
CA ARG A 464 1.68 -28.43 -14.09
C ARG A 464 3.16 -28.31 -14.48
N ALA A 465 3.46 -27.69 -15.61
CA ALA A 465 4.84 -27.51 -16.07
C ALA A 465 5.64 -26.54 -15.17
N GLN A 466 4.99 -25.49 -14.66
CA GLN A 466 5.58 -24.53 -13.72
C GLN A 466 5.76 -25.16 -12.34
N LEU A 467 4.80 -25.95 -11.89
CA LEU A 467 4.89 -26.71 -10.63
C LEU A 467 6.06 -27.70 -10.64
N TYR A 468 6.24 -28.42 -11.73
CA TYR A 468 7.35 -29.35 -11.88
C TYR A 468 8.71 -28.65 -11.82
N LYS A 469 8.85 -27.47 -12.45
CA LYS A 469 10.07 -26.67 -12.37
C LYS A 469 10.33 -26.14 -10.95
N LEU A 470 9.28 -25.68 -10.25
CA LEU A 470 9.38 -25.29 -8.84
C LEU A 470 9.87 -26.45 -7.99
N TRP A 471 9.30 -27.62 -8.17
CA TRP A 471 9.71 -28.83 -7.47
C TRP A 471 11.18 -29.16 -7.71
N GLN A 472 11.65 -29.07 -8.94
CA GLN A 472 13.06 -29.29 -9.28
C GLN A 472 13.99 -28.28 -8.59
N ILE A 473 13.62 -26.99 -8.56
CA ILE A 473 14.39 -25.94 -7.88
C ILE A 473 14.44 -26.22 -6.37
N PHE A 474 13.30 -26.54 -5.77
CA PHE A 474 13.20 -26.87 -4.35
C PHE A 474 14.04 -28.09 -3.98
N MET A 475 13.93 -29.17 -4.75
CA MET A 475 14.72 -30.39 -4.51
C MET A 475 16.21 -30.15 -4.72
N GLY A 476 16.58 -29.29 -5.68
CA GLY A 476 17.98 -28.86 -5.87
C GLY A 476 18.54 -28.09 -4.67
N PHE A 477 17.72 -27.21 -4.09
CA PHE A 477 18.07 -26.47 -2.86
C PHE A 477 18.21 -27.40 -1.65
N VAL A 478 17.23 -28.28 -1.43
CA VAL A 478 17.25 -29.28 -0.35
C VAL A 478 18.47 -30.20 -0.44
N ARG A 479 18.79 -30.70 -1.65
CA ARG A 479 19.99 -31.53 -1.85
C ARG A 479 21.28 -30.78 -1.52
N ARG A 480 21.42 -29.51 -1.95
CA ARG A 480 22.60 -28.70 -1.59
C ARG A 480 22.72 -28.48 -0.07
N TYR A 481 21.59 -28.21 0.60
CA TYR A 481 21.58 -27.98 2.04
C TYR A 481 21.91 -29.26 2.82
N LEU A 482 21.34 -30.40 2.43
CA LEU A 482 21.62 -31.70 3.06
C LEU A 482 23.05 -32.19 2.79
N LEU A 483 23.63 -31.92 1.61
CA LEU A 483 25.01 -32.30 1.29
C LEU A 483 26.06 -31.41 1.96
N HIS A 484 25.75 -30.12 2.24
CA HIS A 484 26.63 -29.26 3.03
C HIS A 484 26.52 -29.47 4.55
N SER A 485 25.50 -30.17 5.02
CA SER A 485 25.36 -30.54 6.44
C SER A 485 26.13 -31.82 6.80
N GLN A 486 26.73 -32.49 5.81
CA GLN A 486 27.53 -33.70 6.01
C GLN A 486 29.04 -33.53 5.74
N ALA A 487 29.46 -32.31 5.38
CA ALA A 487 30.86 -31.92 5.27
C ALA A 487 31.23 -30.90 6.38
#